data_b22c3b703d2143e0c2855b7d13f273fe
#
_entry.id   b22c3b703d2143e0c2855b7d13f273fe
#
_cell.length_a   1.000
_cell.length_b   1.000
_cell.length_c   1.000
_cell.angle_alpha   90.00
_cell.angle_beta   90.00
_cell.angle_gamma   90.00
#
_symmetry.space_group_name_H-M   'P 1'
#
loop_
_entity.id
_entity.type
_entity.pdbx_description
1 polymer ?
#
loop_
_entity_poly.entity_id
_entity_poly.type
_entity_poly.pdbx_seq_one_letter_code
_entity_poly.pdbx_strand_id
1 'polypeptide(L)'
;MDSPSKKRIDLPPPHKGQIVIHQHKARFKAVRCGRRWGKTHFLTSKAVDGAVRGQFMGYFAPEYKFMAEAYEQAMEIVEPLKKQSSKTEGVIRLKTGGRIDFWSLENEAAGRGRKYHTALIDEAAFAKNSTMSAIWQRAIKPTLLDYRGDAIVASTPNGIDPDNWFYQINTDASQGFVVYHAPSRTNPFLPKEELALLEEQNHPMVYKQEYLAEFIDWSGVAFFALEYLLQDNRPVQYPGFCDSVFAVIDSAVKSGSENDGTAVVYFAYSRFVGNPVTILDWDIQQMEGAVLEEWLPSVQSKLEDLAVKCGARLGVSGIHIEDKASGTILLQQAERRGLPVHPIDSKLTQFGKDERAVSVSGYVYRGLVKFSDNAYNKVTQYKGSARNHLVAQLVQFRPGDKEHARRADDLLDCFTYGVAISLGDYGGF
;
A
#
# COMPACT_ATOMS: atom_id res chain seq x y z
N MET A 1 50.74 24.63 -0.67
CA MET A 1 50.01 23.54 -0.03
C MET A 1 48.55 23.97 0.04
N ASP A 2 47.76 23.54 -0.92
CA ASP A 2 46.34 23.89 -0.95
C ASP A 2 45.66 23.27 0.26
N SER A 3 44.97 24.11 1.02
CA SER A 3 44.08 23.68 2.12
C SER A 3 43.10 22.66 1.58
N PRO A 4 42.88 21.47 2.17
CA PRO A 4 41.94 20.51 1.67
C PRO A 4 40.55 21.16 1.69
N SER A 5 39.95 21.34 0.53
CA SER A 5 38.62 21.86 0.39
C SER A 5 37.66 21.07 1.29
N LYS A 6 37.11 21.70 2.32
CA LYS A 6 36.10 21.09 3.20
C LYS A 6 34.91 20.69 2.33
N LYS A 7 34.76 19.41 2.05
CA LYS A 7 33.58 18.90 1.35
C LYS A 7 32.36 19.17 2.24
N ARG A 8 31.43 19.95 1.74
CA ARG A 8 30.18 20.28 2.43
C ARG A 8 29.07 19.33 1.98
N ILE A 9 28.28 18.88 2.92
CA ILE A 9 27.02 18.18 2.68
C ILE A 9 25.92 19.12 3.09
N ASP A 10 24.96 19.33 2.20
CA ASP A 10 23.77 20.13 2.48
C ASP A 10 22.61 19.17 2.78
N LEU A 11 22.19 19.15 4.04
CA LEU A 11 20.98 18.46 4.46
C LEU A 11 19.78 19.36 4.22
N PRO A 12 18.69 18.83 3.69
CA PRO A 12 17.45 19.58 3.58
C PRO A 12 17.01 20.10 4.95
N PRO A 13 16.53 21.35 5.05
CA PRO A 13 16.19 21.96 6.32
C PRO A 13 14.99 21.23 6.97
N PRO A 14 15.11 20.81 8.24
CA PRO A 14 14.01 20.20 8.96
C PRO A 14 12.94 21.27 9.30
N HIS A 15 11.67 20.91 9.19
CA HIS A 15 10.59 21.78 9.67
C HIS A 15 10.44 21.72 11.20
N LYS A 16 9.67 22.66 11.77
CA LYS A 16 9.53 22.84 13.23
C LYS A 16 9.18 21.54 13.98
N GLY A 17 8.28 20.71 13.46
CA GLY A 17 7.91 19.45 14.09
C GLY A 17 9.08 18.46 14.16
N GLN A 18 9.90 18.37 13.12
CA GLN A 18 11.10 17.52 13.09
C GLN A 18 12.19 18.06 14.05
N ILE A 19 12.34 19.37 14.15
CA ILE A 19 13.30 20.01 15.09
C ILE A 19 12.95 19.66 16.53
N VAL A 20 11.69 19.73 16.93
CA VAL A 20 11.23 19.37 18.29
C VAL A 20 11.60 17.93 18.62
N ILE A 21 11.35 16.99 17.72
CA ILE A 21 11.67 15.56 17.91
C ILE A 21 13.19 15.36 17.97
N HIS A 22 13.94 16.03 17.09
CA HIS A 22 15.40 15.94 17.04
C HIS A 22 16.06 16.45 18.34
N GLN A 23 15.59 17.55 18.88
CA GLN A 23 16.17 18.20 20.06
C GLN A 23 15.77 17.55 21.39
N HIS A 24 14.69 16.77 21.40
CA HIS A 24 14.23 16.13 22.62
C HIS A 24 15.19 15.04 23.11
N LYS A 25 15.49 15.04 24.43
CA LYS A 25 16.50 14.18 25.05
C LYS A 25 16.02 12.75 25.37
N ALA A 26 14.75 12.41 25.09
CA ALA A 26 14.28 11.05 25.31
C ALA A 26 15.08 10.04 24.49
N ARG A 27 15.41 8.92 25.15
CA ARG A 27 16.19 7.85 24.53
C ARG A 27 15.41 7.11 23.45
N PHE A 28 14.13 6.85 23.68
CA PHE A 28 13.26 6.17 22.74
C PHE A 28 12.07 7.07 22.39
N LYS A 29 11.83 7.27 21.12
CA LYS A 29 10.82 8.16 20.57
C LYS A 29 9.94 7.41 19.58
N ALA A 30 8.63 7.48 19.74
CA ALA A 30 7.64 6.99 18.79
C ALA A 30 6.96 8.18 18.10
N VAL A 31 6.99 8.22 16.79
CA VAL A 31 6.46 9.34 16.01
C VAL A 31 5.33 8.82 15.12
N ARG A 32 4.11 9.10 15.52
CA ARG A 32 2.91 8.78 14.76
C ARG A 32 2.66 9.90 13.75
N CYS A 33 2.94 9.59 12.47
CA CYS A 33 2.96 10.57 11.39
C CYS A 33 1.82 10.38 10.40
N GLY A 34 1.29 11.49 9.87
CA GLY A 34 0.48 11.44 8.65
C GLY A 34 1.33 11.28 7.39
N ARG A 35 0.70 10.82 6.29
CA ARG A 35 1.34 10.77 4.96
C ARG A 35 1.88 12.14 4.57
N ARG A 36 3.02 12.16 3.86
CA ARG A 36 3.68 13.41 3.42
C ARG A 36 4.14 14.33 4.57
N TRP A 37 4.13 13.87 5.83
CA TRP A 37 4.73 14.66 6.92
C TRP A 37 6.25 14.78 6.80
N GLY A 38 6.89 13.88 6.05
CA GLY A 38 8.33 13.86 5.84
C GLY A 38 9.09 12.94 6.79
N LYS A 39 8.47 11.85 7.26
CA LYS A 39 9.08 10.88 8.20
C LYS A 39 10.34 10.22 7.66
N THR A 40 10.29 9.59 6.47
CA THR A 40 11.43 8.91 5.83
C THR A 40 12.57 9.90 5.61
N HIS A 41 12.26 11.09 5.10
CA HIS A 41 13.23 12.16 4.90
C HIS A 41 13.91 12.60 6.21
N PHE A 42 13.13 12.74 7.29
CA PHE A 42 13.63 13.07 8.64
C PHE A 42 14.56 11.97 9.16
N LEU A 43 14.16 10.70 9.06
CA LEU A 43 14.97 9.57 9.52
C LEU A 43 16.25 9.43 8.70
N THR A 44 16.18 9.55 7.36
CA THR A 44 17.36 9.50 6.48
C THR A 44 18.31 10.64 6.76
N SER A 45 17.82 11.87 6.94
CA SER A 45 18.64 13.02 7.31
C SER A 45 19.34 12.82 8.67
N LYS A 46 18.64 12.22 9.63
CA LYS A 46 19.21 11.86 10.95
C LYS A 46 20.30 10.79 10.82
N ALA A 47 20.10 9.78 9.96
CA ALA A 47 21.11 8.76 9.68
C ALA A 47 22.36 9.37 9.07
N VAL A 48 22.21 10.24 8.08
CA VAL A 48 23.31 10.94 7.42
C VAL A 48 24.04 11.86 8.39
N ASP A 49 23.35 12.70 9.16
CA ASP A 49 23.98 13.61 10.14
C ASP A 49 24.83 12.85 11.15
N GLY A 50 24.29 11.74 11.71
CA GLY A 50 25.04 10.89 12.63
C GLY A 50 26.28 10.26 11.98
N ALA A 51 26.15 9.73 10.77
CA ALA A 51 27.26 9.10 10.06
C ALA A 51 28.35 10.13 9.66
N VAL A 52 27.96 11.35 9.29
CA VAL A 52 28.91 12.44 9.01
C VAL A 52 29.72 12.80 10.26
N ARG A 53 29.13 12.70 11.44
CA ARG A 53 29.82 12.88 12.75
C ARG A 53 30.64 11.67 13.19
N GLY A 54 30.78 10.64 12.35
CA GLY A 54 31.54 9.43 12.68
C GLY A 54 30.77 8.38 13.45
N GLN A 55 29.45 8.53 13.61
CA GLN A 55 28.59 7.61 14.35
C GLN A 55 28.13 6.41 13.50
N PHE A 56 27.73 5.33 14.16
CA PHE A 56 27.16 4.13 13.55
C PHE A 56 25.64 4.18 13.70
N MET A 57 24.95 4.17 12.56
CA MET A 57 23.51 4.34 12.44
C MET A 57 22.88 3.05 11.90
N GLY A 58 21.80 2.57 12.52
CA GLY A 58 20.98 1.48 12.00
C GLY A 58 19.67 2.03 11.45
N TYR A 59 19.36 1.75 10.19
CA TYR A 59 18.08 2.09 9.54
C TYR A 59 17.33 0.79 9.26
N PHE A 60 16.08 0.72 9.72
CA PHE A 60 15.25 -0.47 9.64
C PHE A 60 13.92 -0.12 8.98
N ALA A 61 13.46 -0.96 8.05
CA ALA A 61 12.16 -0.82 7.39
C ALA A 61 11.48 -2.19 7.23
N PRO A 62 10.14 -2.26 7.11
CA PRO A 62 9.41 -3.52 7.04
C PRO A 62 9.90 -4.45 5.94
N GLU A 63 10.11 -3.90 4.75
CA GLU A 63 10.47 -4.63 3.53
C GLU A 63 11.72 -4.05 2.87
N TYR A 64 12.37 -4.87 2.04
CA TYR A 64 13.54 -4.46 1.27
C TYR A 64 13.29 -3.20 0.42
N LYS A 65 12.10 -3.06 -0.16
CA LYS A 65 11.73 -1.92 -1.00
C LYS A 65 11.86 -0.57 -0.28
N PHE A 66 11.27 -0.46 0.92
CA PHE A 66 11.37 0.77 1.74
C PHE A 66 12.80 1.04 2.19
N MET A 67 13.53 -0.02 2.54
CA MET A 67 14.95 0.08 2.86
C MET A 67 15.78 0.61 1.68
N ALA A 68 15.53 0.10 0.47
CA ALA A 68 16.26 0.48 -0.74
C ALA A 68 16.06 1.96 -1.11
N GLU A 69 14.84 2.48 -0.96
CA GLU A 69 14.53 3.90 -1.19
C GLU A 69 15.30 4.80 -0.22
N ALA A 70 15.28 4.49 1.07
CA ALA A 70 16.04 5.23 2.07
C ALA A 70 17.56 5.17 1.83
N TYR A 71 18.07 4.02 1.36
CA TYR A 71 19.46 3.86 0.97
C TYR A 71 19.83 4.78 -0.20
N GLU A 72 19.00 4.86 -1.23
CA GLU A 72 19.24 5.72 -2.40
C GLU A 72 19.27 7.20 -1.99
N GLN A 73 18.29 7.65 -1.21
CA GLN A 73 18.25 9.02 -0.68
C GLN A 73 19.50 9.34 0.16
N ALA A 74 19.92 8.43 1.03
CA ALA A 74 21.12 8.63 1.82
C ALA A 74 22.39 8.70 0.93
N MET A 75 22.48 7.84 -0.09
CA MET A 75 23.60 7.81 -1.03
C MET A 75 23.78 9.10 -1.80
N GLU A 76 22.67 9.67 -2.31
CA GLU A 76 22.71 10.97 -3.01
C GLU A 76 23.33 12.06 -2.14
N ILE A 77 22.95 12.10 -0.86
CA ILE A 77 23.44 13.12 0.08
C ILE A 77 24.92 12.91 0.43
N VAL A 78 25.33 11.66 0.69
CA VAL A 78 26.68 11.36 1.23
C VAL A 78 27.73 11.11 0.16
N GLU A 79 27.41 11.15 -1.13
CA GLU A 79 28.34 10.84 -2.24
C GLU A 79 29.71 11.54 -2.10
N PRO A 80 29.81 12.84 -1.71
CA PRO A 80 31.10 13.51 -1.54
C PRO A 80 32.00 12.92 -0.44
N LEU A 81 31.39 12.34 0.60
CA LEU A 81 32.08 11.75 1.77
C LEU A 81 32.12 10.23 1.74
N LYS A 82 31.56 9.61 0.75
CA LYS A 82 31.53 8.15 0.61
C LYS A 82 32.94 7.57 0.58
N LYS A 83 33.18 6.54 1.40
CA LYS A 83 34.37 5.69 1.37
C LYS A 83 34.08 4.39 0.63
N GLN A 84 32.96 3.75 0.96
CA GLN A 84 32.52 2.47 0.41
C GLN A 84 31.01 2.33 0.57
N SER A 85 30.35 1.69 -0.36
CA SER A 85 28.91 1.37 -0.25
C SER A 85 28.61 0.04 -0.95
N SER A 86 27.58 -0.65 -0.47
CA SER A 86 27.04 -1.87 -1.08
C SER A 86 25.52 -1.85 -0.88
N LYS A 87 24.76 -1.77 -1.96
CA LYS A 87 23.29 -1.80 -1.92
C LYS A 87 22.79 -3.19 -1.50
N THR A 88 23.45 -4.24 -1.98
CA THR A 88 23.08 -5.63 -1.65
C THR A 88 23.28 -5.93 -0.16
N GLU A 89 24.36 -5.42 0.44
CA GLU A 89 24.62 -5.58 1.88
C GLU A 89 23.90 -4.52 2.72
N GLY A 90 23.26 -3.54 2.10
CA GLY A 90 22.59 -2.43 2.79
C GLY A 90 23.57 -1.58 3.62
N VAL A 91 24.76 -1.24 3.10
CA VAL A 91 25.78 -0.57 3.90
C VAL A 91 26.37 0.65 3.19
N ILE A 92 26.50 1.76 3.92
CA ILE A 92 27.24 2.97 3.50
C ILE A 92 28.30 3.28 4.56
N ARG A 93 29.57 3.40 4.15
CA ARG A 93 30.70 3.79 5.00
C ARG A 93 31.26 5.12 4.54
N LEU A 94 31.48 6.05 5.47
CA LEU A 94 31.97 7.38 5.19
C LEU A 94 33.47 7.53 5.51
N LYS A 95 34.13 8.50 4.88
CA LYS A 95 35.54 8.87 5.17
C LYS A 95 35.71 9.44 6.57
N THR A 96 34.62 9.90 7.21
CA THR A 96 34.58 10.33 8.61
C THR A 96 34.73 9.19 9.63
N GLY A 97 34.68 7.94 9.17
CA GLY A 97 34.58 6.75 10.02
C GLY A 97 33.17 6.31 10.34
N GLY A 98 32.17 7.15 10.04
CA GLY A 98 30.77 6.82 10.27
C GLY A 98 30.21 5.80 9.28
N ARG A 99 29.07 5.22 9.65
CA ARG A 99 28.44 4.13 8.90
C ARG A 99 26.95 4.15 9.07
N ILE A 100 26.25 3.81 7.99
CA ILE A 100 24.80 3.54 8.01
C ILE A 100 24.60 2.10 7.53
N ASP A 101 23.91 1.28 8.34
CA ASP A 101 23.44 -0.05 7.96
C ASP A 101 21.94 -0.01 7.74
N PHE A 102 21.48 -0.54 6.61
CA PHE A 102 20.07 -0.63 6.24
C PHE A 102 19.60 -2.08 6.32
N TRP A 103 18.48 -2.31 6.98
CA TRP A 103 17.95 -3.62 7.28
C TRP A 103 16.49 -3.75 6.92
N SER A 104 16.11 -4.87 6.27
CA SER A 104 14.72 -5.29 6.20
C SER A 104 14.33 -6.04 7.48
N LEU A 105 13.17 -5.70 8.06
CA LEU A 105 12.57 -6.37 9.21
C LEU A 105 11.91 -7.71 8.87
N GLU A 106 11.92 -8.12 7.60
CA GLU A 106 11.62 -9.50 7.21
C GLU A 106 12.64 -10.49 7.81
N ASN A 107 13.85 -10.01 8.09
CA ASN A 107 14.88 -10.78 8.77
C ASN A 107 14.80 -10.52 10.28
N GLU A 108 14.41 -11.52 11.05
CA GLU A 108 14.30 -11.44 12.51
C GLU A 108 15.64 -11.16 13.22
N ALA A 109 16.77 -11.40 12.54
CA ALA A 109 18.10 -11.08 13.03
C ALA A 109 18.62 -9.69 12.60
N ALA A 110 17.76 -8.83 12.02
CA ALA A 110 18.13 -7.51 11.52
C ALA A 110 18.91 -6.69 12.57
N GLY A 111 20.11 -6.28 12.22
CA GLY A 111 21.01 -5.54 13.10
C GLY A 111 21.75 -6.36 14.16
N ARG A 112 21.47 -7.65 14.33
CA ARG A 112 22.10 -8.49 15.35
C ARG A 112 23.62 -8.52 15.20
N GLY A 113 24.35 -8.38 16.31
CA GLY A 113 25.80 -8.32 16.33
C GLY A 113 26.39 -6.97 15.92
N ARG A 114 25.56 -5.96 15.67
CA ARG A 114 25.98 -4.58 15.41
C ARG A 114 25.96 -3.75 16.69
N LYS A 115 26.55 -2.55 16.60
CA LYS A 115 26.56 -1.53 17.67
C LYS A 115 26.17 -0.20 17.05
N TYR A 116 25.11 0.41 17.55
CA TYR A 116 24.59 1.66 17.00
C TYR A 116 24.51 2.78 18.03
N HIS A 117 24.78 3.99 17.57
CA HIS A 117 24.50 5.23 18.33
C HIS A 117 23.02 5.59 18.22
N THR A 118 22.39 5.29 17.06
CA THR A 118 20.97 5.52 16.87
C THR A 118 20.40 4.40 15.99
N ALA A 119 19.23 3.87 16.38
CA ALA A 119 18.40 3.01 15.56
C ALA A 119 17.19 3.83 15.05
N LEU A 120 16.97 3.78 13.75
CA LEU A 120 15.90 4.48 13.05
C LEU A 120 14.99 3.44 12.41
N ILE A 121 13.73 3.39 12.82
CA ILE A 121 12.76 2.40 12.33
C ILE A 121 11.67 3.15 11.59
N ASP A 122 11.60 2.95 10.28
CA ASP A 122 10.59 3.56 9.41
C ASP A 122 9.46 2.57 9.13
N GLU A 123 8.26 3.07 8.94
CA GLU A 123 7.02 2.31 8.66
C GLU A 123 6.77 1.15 9.62
N ALA A 124 7.05 1.35 10.91
CA ALA A 124 7.00 0.31 11.95
C ALA A 124 5.63 -0.34 12.12
N ALA A 125 4.53 0.37 11.83
CA ALA A 125 3.17 -0.17 11.91
C ALA A 125 2.90 -1.28 10.87
N PHE A 126 3.70 -1.34 9.80
CA PHE A 126 3.57 -2.32 8.71
C PHE A 126 4.52 -3.51 8.84
N ALA A 127 5.37 -3.52 9.88
CA ALA A 127 6.17 -4.69 10.20
C ALA A 127 5.28 -5.84 10.70
N LYS A 128 5.71 -7.10 10.47
CA LYS A 128 4.94 -8.28 10.93
C LYS A 128 4.73 -8.24 12.44
N ASN A 129 3.47 -8.20 12.87
CA ASN A 129 3.09 -8.15 14.29
C ASN A 129 3.68 -9.30 15.11
N SER A 130 3.69 -10.52 14.54
CA SER A 130 4.18 -11.72 15.23
C SER A 130 5.66 -11.67 15.61
N THR A 131 6.47 -10.85 14.93
CA THR A 131 7.93 -10.84 15.10
C THR A 131 8.49 -9.51 15.55
N MET A 132 7.81 -8.39 15.29
CA MET A 132 8.39 -7.05 15.49
C MET A 132 8.78 -6.75 16.95
N SER A 133 7.95 -7.10 17.92
CA SER A 133 8.28 -6.94 19.34
C SER A 133 9.52 -7.76 19.73
N ALA A 134 9.65 -8.99 19.21
CA ALA A 134 10.81 -9.84 19.43
C ALA A 134 12.07 -9.27 18.75
N ILE A 135 11.96 -8.77 17.53
CA ILE A 135 13.07 -8.12 16.80
C ILE A 135 13.57 -6.91 17.59
N TRP A 136 12.65 -6.06 18.09
CA TRP A 136 13.03 -4.93 18.94
C TRP A 136 13.81 -5.39 20.17
N GLN A 137 13.27 -6.33 20.94
CA GLN A 137 13.85 -6.75 22.22
C GLN A 137 15.14 -7.54 22.05
N ARG A 138 15.24 -8.41 21.05
CA ARG A 138 16.33 -9.40 20.91
C ARG A 138 17.39 -9.03 19.89
N ALA A 139 17.07 -8.19 18.90
CA ALA A 139 18.00 -7.82 17.85
C ALA A 139 18.36 -6.32 17.90
N ILE A 140 17.41 -5.39 17.87
CA ILE A 140 17.68 -3.96 17.72
C ILE A 140 18.10 -3.31 19.04
N LYS A 141 17.30 -3.41 20.10
CA LYS A 141 17.56 -2.75 21.40
C LYS A 141 18.92 -3.11 22.00
N PRO A 142 19.43 -4.36 21.93
CA PRO A 142 20.76 -4.71 22.39
C PRO A 142 21.89 -3.97 21.66
N THR A 143 21.73 -3.63 20.39
CA THR A 143 22.76 -2.90 19.61
C THR A 143 23.03 -1.48 20.11
N LEU A 144 22.12 -0.95 20.94
CA LEU A 144 22.21 0.41 21.51
C LEU A 144 22.93 0.45 22.86
N LEU A 145 23.32 -0.69 23.40
CA LEU A 145 23.88 -0.76 24.77
C LEU A 145 25.27 -0.11 24.85
N ASP A 146 26.17 -0.42 23.90
CA ASP A 146 27.57 0.00 23.93
C ASP A 146 27.72 1.53 23.93
N TYR A 147 26.87 2.23 23.21
CA TYR A 147 26.92 3.71 23.08
C TYR A 147 25.85 4.44 23.89
N ARG A 148 25.08 3.73 24.73
CA ARG A 148 23.85 4.29 25.32
C ARG A 148 22.95 4.92 24.26
N GLY A 149 22.92 4.30 23.09
CA GLY A 149 22.26 4.81 21.91
C GLY A 149 20.77 5.01 22.06
N ASP A 150 20.21 5.81 21.19
CA ASP A 150 18.80 6.16 21.14
C ASP A 150 18.06 5.46 19.99
N ALA A 151 16.72 5.56 19.96
CA ALA A 151 15.93 5.10 18.83
C ALA A 151 14.79 6.07 18.50
N ILE A 152 14.52 6.20 17.19
CA ILE A 152 13.35 6.90 16.67
C ILE A 152 12.57 5.91 15.81
N VAL A 153 11.32 5.70 16.17
CA VAL A 153 10.37 4.82 15.47
C VAL A 153 9.29 5.68 14.85
N ALA A 154 9.13 5.66 13.54
CA ALA A 154 8.14 6.46 12.86
C ALA A 154 7.25 5.59 11.97
N SER A 155 5.97 5.91 11.89
CA SER A 155 5.01 5.28 10.97
C SER A 155 3.73 6.09 10.84
N THR A 156 3.01 5.86 9.75
CA THR A 156 1.57 6.09 9.70
C THR A 156 0.87 5.00 10.53
N PRO A 157 -0.22 5.31 11.26
CA PRO A 157 -1.01 4.29 11.96
C PRO A 157 -1.60 3.25 11.00
N ASN A 158 -1.74 2.02 11.47
CA ASN A 158 -2.41 0.95 10.73
C ASN A 158 -3.56 0.35 11.60
N GLY A 159 -4.63 1.12 11.75
CA GLY A 159 -5.78 0.75 12.59
C GLY A 159 -5.48 0.68 14.09
N ILE A 160 -6.48 0.27 14.87
CA ILE A 160 -6.35 -0.16 16.27
C ILE A 160 -6.09 -1.66 16.27
N ASP A 161 -4.88 -2.06 16.57
CA ASP A 161 -4.48 -3.46 16.72
C ASP A 161 -3.61 -3.62 17.96
N PRO A 162 -4.14 -4.21 19.04
CA PRO A 162 -3.40 -4.44 20.29
C PRO A 162 -2.14 -5.30 20.13
N ASP A 163 -2.06 -6.13 19.09
CA ASP A 163 -0.88 -6.93 18.81
C ASP A 163 0.15 -6.20 17.94
N ASN A 164 -0.20 -5.06 17.37
CA ASN A 164 0.73 -4.24 16.61
C ASN A 164 1.71 -3.53 17.54
N TRP A 165 2.99 -3.82 17.39
CA TRP A 165 4.03 -3.24 18.25
C TRP A 165 4.06 -1.70 18.18
N PHE A 166 3.84 -1.10 17.00
CA PHE A 166 3.79 0.36 16.87
C PHE A 166 2.59 0.96 17.60
N TYR A 167 1.43 0.28 17.58
CA TYR A 167 0.28 0.65 18.39
C TYR A 167 0.62 0.60 19.88
N GLN A 168 1.22 -0.50 20.36
CA GLN A 168 1.61 -0.69 21.77
C GLN A 168 2.53 0.43 22.26
N ILE A 169 3.61 0.76 21.53
CA ILE A 169 4.56 1.80 21.98
C ILE A 169 3.98 3.22 21.92
N ASN A 170 2.86 3.43 21.21
CA ASN A 170 2.13 4.70 21.17
C ASN A 170 1.04 4.83 22.24
N THR A 171 0.55 3.71 22.80
CA THR A 171 -0.60 3.70 23.71
C THR A 171 -0.26 3.22 25.11
N ASP A 172 0.81 2.45 25.27
CA ASP A 172 1.27 1.93 26.56
C ASP A 172 2.58 2.62 27.00
N ALA A 173 2.46 3.52 27.97
CA ALA A 173 3.61 4.24 28.52
C ALA A 173 4.67 3.33 29.17
N SER A 174 4.32 2.09 29.57
CA SER A 174 5.26 1.13 30.15
C SER A 174 6.32 0.66 29.16
N GLN A 175 6.08 0.81 27.86
CA GLN A 175 7.05 0.53 26.79
C GLN A 175 8.24 1.49 26.78
N GLY A 176 8.16 2.62 27.51
CA GLY A 176 9.25 3.57 27.71
C GLY A 176 9.56 4.46 26.51
N PHE A 177 8.61 4.65 25.61
CA PHE A 177 8.72 5.59 24.49
C PHE A 177 8.05 6.93 24.80
N VAL A 178 8.68 8.02 24.39
CA VAL A 178 8.02 9.33 24.32
C VAL A 178 7.32 9.44 22.95
N VAL A 179 6.03 9.71 22.98
CA VAL A 179 5.16 9.70 21.81
C VAL A 179 4.99 11.10 21.23
N TYR A 180 5.10 11.21 19.91
CA TYR A 180 4.81 12.41 19.14
C TYR A 180 3.68 12.15 18.16
N HIS A 181 2.70 13.04 18.13
CA HIS A 181 1.63 13.04 17.16
C HIS A 181 1.93 14.12 16.09
N ALA A 182 2.08 13.70 14.85
CA ALA A 182 2.59 14.50 13.75
C ALA A 182 1.67 14.43 12.50
N PRO A 183 0.47 15.05 12.55
CA PRO A 183 -0.45 15.10 11.40
C PRO A 183 0.17 15.80 10.19
N SER A 184 -0.23 15.41 8.97
CA SER A 184 0.27 15.99 7.72
C SER A 184 0.17 17.51 7.66
N ARG A 185 -0.91 18.08 8.23
CA ARG A 185 -1.11 19.56 8.30
C ARG A 185 -0.03 20.30 9.10
N THR A 186 0.79 19.59 9.88
CA THR A 186 1.91 20.22 10.63
C THR A 186 3.18 20.34 9.80
N ASN A 187 3.21 19.76 8.60
CA ASN A 187 4.27 19.98 7.62
C ASN A 187 4.01 21.30 6.88
N PRO A 188 4.83 22.36 7.06
CA PRO A 188 4.61 23.67 6.46
C PRO A 188 4.88 23.71 4.95
N PHE A 189 5.47 22.67 4.39
CA PHE A 189 5.78 22.59 2.96
C PHE A 189 4.61 22.02 2.13
N LEU A 190 3.53 21.55 2.77
CA LEU A 190 2.33 21.08 2.07
C LEU A 190 1.38 22.25 1.81
N PRO A 191 0.88 22.42 0.57
CA PRO A 191 -0.13 23.40 0.25
C PRO A 191 -1.42 23.14 1.05
N LYS A 192 -1.99 24.16 1.66
CA LYS A 192 -3.20 24.02 2.49
C LYS A 192 -4.41 23.65 1.66
N GLU A 193 -4.47 24.15 0.45
CA GLU A 193 -5.53 23.86 -0.52
C GLU A 193 -5.57 22.38 -0.88
N GLU A 194 -4.39 21.77 -1.10
CA GLU A 194 -4.28 20.33 -1.36
C GLU A 194 -4.73 19.49 -0.16
N LEU A 195 -4.39 19.91 1.06
CA LEU A 195 -4.83 19.22 2.27
C LEU A 195 -6.36 19.28 2.46
N ALA A 196 -6.98 20.44 2.16
CA ALA A 196 -8.43 20.59 2.19
C ALA A 196 -9.11 19.71 1.13
N LEU A 197 -8.53 19.66 -0.07
CA LEU A 197 -9.03 18.80 -1.14
C LEU A 197 -8.93 17.31 -0.78
N LEU A 198 -7.84 16.90 -0.16
CA LEU A 198 -7.66 15.53 0.33
C LEU A 198 -8.68 15.18 1.42
N GLU A 199 -9.05 16.12 2.31
CA GLU A 199 -10.08 15.92 3.32
C GLU A 199 -11.46 15.70 2.70
N GLU A 200 -11.80 16.48 1.67
CA GLU A 200 -13.07 16.34 0.95
C GLU A 200 -13.13 15.06 0.11
N GLN A 201 -12.04 14.67 -0.50
CA GLN A 201 -12.01 13.56 -1.46
C GLN A 201 -11.85 12.18 -0.83
N ASN A 202 -11.39 12.10 0.41
CA ASN A 202 -11.17 10.82 1.08
C ASN A 202 -12.31 10.44 2.01
N HIS A 203 -12.49 9.12 2.21
CA HIS A 203 -13.35 8.64 3.28
C HIS A 203 -12.87 9.23 4.63
N PRO A 204 -13.75 9.78 5.48
CA PRO A 204 -13.35 10.48 6.71
C PRO A 204 -12.44 9.66 7.64
N MET A 205 -12.69 8.36 7.79
CA MET A 205 -11.85 7.48 8.60
C MET A 205 -10.46 7.26 7.98
N VAL A 206 -10.39 7.15 6.64
CA VAL A 206 -9.12 7.07 5.91
C VAL A 206 -8.34 8.37 6.08
N TYR A 207 -8.98 9.52 5.91
CA TYR A 207 -8.33 10.81 6.13
C TYR A 207 -7.79 10.95 7.55
N LYS A 208 -8.56 10.55 8.56
CA LYS A 208 -8.11 10.56 9.95
C LYS A 208 -6.88 9.66 10.17
N GLN A 209 -6.89 8.43 9.65
CA GLN A 209 -5.76 7.52 9.78
C GLN A 209 -4.55 8.01 9.01
N GLU A 210 -4.70 8.28 7.71
CA GLU A 210 -3.60 8.51 6.80
C GLU A 210 -3.00 9.92 6.91
N TYR A 211 -3.83 10.95 7.18
CA TYR A 211 -3.37 12.34 7.20
C TYR A 211 -3.37 12.98 8.58
N LEU A 212 -4.35 12.63 9.44
CA LEU A 212 -4.35 13.11 10.82
C LEU A 212 -3.55 12.21 11.75
N ALA A 213 -3.05 11.07 11.28
CA ALA A 213 -2.26 10.11 12.03
C ALA A 213 -2.99 9.60 13.28
N GLU A 214 -4.27 9.32 13.17
CA GLU A 214 -5.08 8.76 14.25
C GLU A 214 -5.15 7.23 14.14
N PHE A 215 -5.19 6.53 15.25
CA PHE A 215 -5.53 5.12 15.26
C PHE A 215 -7.04 4.98 15.14
N ILE A 216 -7.50 4.31 14.09
CA ILE A 216 -8.91 4.17 13.75
C ILE A 216 -9.38 2.75 14.03
N ASP A 217 -10.51 2.65 14.71
CA ASP A 217 -11.22 1.38 14.86
C ASP A 217 -12.07 1.11 13.63
N TRP A 218 -11.67 0.11 12.86
CA TRP A 218 -12.41 -0.35 11.68
C TRP A 218 -13.46 -1.42 12.03
N SER A 219 -13.57 -1.83 13.31
CA SER A 219 -14.55 -2.82 13.72
C SER A 219 -15.98 -2.28 13.55
N GLY A 220 -16.85 -3.10 12.98
CA GLY A 220 -18.25 -2.73 12.75
C GLY A 220 -18.51 -1.73 11.61
N VAL A 221 -17.50 -1.19 10.95
CA VAL A 221 -17.65 -0.25 9.84
C VAL A 221 -17.26 -0.93 8.52
N ALA A 222 -18.15 -0.90 7.53
CA ALA A 222 -17.80 -1.38 6.19
C ALA A 222 -16.86 -0.37 5.51
N PHE A 223 -15.66 -0.84 5.12
CA PHE A 223 -14.69 0.01 4.42
C PHE A 223 -15.24 0.47 3.05
N PHE A 224 -15.84 -0.46 2.30
CA PHE A 224 -16.63 -0.18 1.11
C PHE A 224 -18.11 -0.30 1.45
N ALA A 225 -18.71 0.77 1.98
CA ALA A 225 -20.12 0.76 2.33
C ALA A 225 -20.99 0.78 1.07
N LEU A 226 -22.07 -0.03 1.07
CA LEU A 226 -22.97 -0.17 -0.08
C LEU A 226 -23.65 1.14 -0.47
N GLU A 227 -23.90 2.03 0.48
CA GLU A 227 -24.51 3.34 0.22
C GLU A 227 -23.74 4.17 -0.81
N TYR A 228 -22.41 4.03 -0.85
CA TYR A 228 -21.58 4.73 -1.84
C TYR A 228 -21.57 4.05 -3.21
N LEU A 229 -21.84 2.74 -3.24
CA LEU A 229 -21.86 1.91 -4.46
C LEU A 229 -23.26 1.82 -5.10
N LEU A 230 -24.26 2.41 -4.46
CA LEU A 230 -25.64 2.47 -4.94
C LEU A 230 -26.03 3.93 -5.20
N GLN A 231 -27.01 4.15 -6.05
CA GLN A 231 -27.63 5.45 -6.26
C GLN A 231 -29.01 5.45 -5.58
N ASP A 232 -29.21 6.36 -4.61
CA ASP A 232 -30.43 6.42 -3.81
C ASP A 232 -30.84 5.06 -3.20
N ASN A 233 -29.82 4.34 -2.67
CA ASN A 233 -29.93 2.98 -2.11
C ASN A 233 -30.40 1.90 -3.12
N ARG A 234 -30.26 2.13 -4.41
CA ARG A 234 -30.61 1.17 -5.47
C ARG A 234 -29.46 1.01 -6.45
N PRO A 235 -29.30 -0.17 -7.05
CA PRO A 235 -28.37 -0.35 -8.15
C PRO A 235 -28.84 0.44 -9.37
N VAL A 236 -27.90 0.80 -10.24
CA VAL A 236 -28.21 1.52 -11.49
C VAL A 236 -28.50 0.54 -12.64
N GLN A 237 -29.18 1.00 -13.67
CA GLN A 237 -29.29 0.23 -14.91
C GLN A 237 -27.95 0.22 -15.65
N TYR A 238 -27.78 -0.68 -16.61
CA TYR A 238 -26.66 -0.58 -17.53
C TYR A 238 -26.63 0.82 -18.17
N PRO A 239 -25.43 1.42 -18.34
CA PRO A 239 -25.35 2.70 -19.03
C PRO A 239 -25.87 2.51 -20.48
N GLY A 240 -26.73 3.43 -20.93
CA GLY A 240 -27.15 3.45 -22.33
C GLY A 240 -26.06 3.95 -23.27
N PHE A 241 -25.01 4.55 -22.72
CA PHE A 241 -23.79 5.01 -23.38
C PHE A 241 -22.64 4.98 -22.39
N CYS A 242 -21.48 4.51 -22.83
CA CYS A 242 -20.20 4.60 -22.12
C CYS A 242 -19.05 4.74 -23.13
N ASP A 243 -17.85 5.09 -22.65
CA ASP A 243 -16.69 5.16 -23.52
C ASP A 243 -16.19 3.77 -23.90
N SER A 244 -16.02 2.88 -22.90
CA SER A 244 -15.54 1.51 -23.14
C SER A 244 -16.03 0.56 -22.04
N VAL A 245 -15.89 -0.74 -22.32
CA VAL A 245 -16.02 -1.80 -21.34
C VAL A 245 -14.73 -2.59 -21.23
N PHE A 246 -14.42 -3.09 -20.04
CA PHE A 246 -13.23 -3.90 -19.78
C PHE A 246 -13.49 -4.90 -18.65
N ALA A 247 -12.60 -5.85 -18.48
CA ALA A 247 -12.62 -6.77 -17.36
C ALA A 247 -11.29 -6.81 -16.63
N VAL A 248 -11.36 -7.18 -15.35
CA VAL A 248 -10.17 -7.49 -14.54
C VAL A 248 -10.30 -8.91 -14.04
N ILE A 249 -9.24 -9.69 -14.22
CA ILE A 249 -9.14 -11.08 -13.77
C ILE A 249 -8.09 -11.19 -12.69
N ASP A 250 -8.46 -11.84 -11.59
CA ASP A 250 -7.54 -12.39 -10.62
C ASP A 250 -7.55 -13.93 -10.73
N SER A 251 -6.40 -14.52 -11.01
CA SER A 251 -6.28 -15.94 -11.32
C SER A 251 -5.48 -16.68 -10.26
N ALA A 252 -6.12 -17.62 -9.56
CA ALA A 252 -5.45 -18.57 -8.69
C ALA A 252 -5.32 -19.93 -9.38
N VAL A 253 -4.10 -20.43 -9.56
CA VAL A 253 -3.83 -21.78 -10.09
C VAL A 253 -3.15 -22.62 -9.01
N LYS A 254 -3.90 -23.01 -8.00
CA LYS A 254 -3.48 -24.10 -7.10
C LYS A 254 -4.60 -25.12 -7.01
N SER A 255 -4.28 -26.38 -7.31
CA SER A 255 -5.19 -27.50 -7.10
C SER A 255 -5.40 -27.77 -5.61
N GLY A 256 -6.64 -27.75 -5.14
CA GLY A 256 -7.04 -28.07 -3.76
C GLY A 256 -8.33 -27.37 -3.33
N SER A 257 -9.15 -28.04 -2.54
CA SER A 257 -10.47 -27.52 -2.10
C SER A 257 -10.41 -26.29 -1.18
N GLU A 258 -9.24 -25.94 -0.67
CA GLU A 258 -9.02 -24.78 0.21
C GLU A 258 -8.41 -23.57 -0.51
N ASN A 259 -8.17 -23.66 -1.83
CA ASN A 259 -7.45 -22.63 -2.57
C ASN A 259 -8.38 -21.54 -3.10
N ASP A 260 -7.78 -20.38 -3.39
CA ASP A 260 -8.43 -19.19 -3.95
C ASP A 260 -9.06 -19.51 -5.30
N GLY A 261 -10.09 -18.77 -5.68
CA GLY A 261 -10.80 -18.93 -6.94
C GLY A 261 -10.22 -18.08 -8.05
N THR A 262 -10.56 -18.37 -9.29
CA THR A 262 -10.39 -17.43 -10.38
C THR A 262 -11.61 -16.54 -10.43
N ALA A 263 -11.37 -15.23 -10.37
CA ALA A 263 -12.41 -14.21 -10.34
C ALA A 263 -12.30 -13.27 -11.56
N VAL A 264 -13.43 -12.74 -11.99
CA VAL A 264 -13.50 -11.67 -12.98
C VAL A 264 -14.57 -10.66 -12.58
N VAL A 265 -14.26 -9.38 -12.77
CA VAL A 265 -15.24 -8.28 -12.65
C VAL A 265 -15.24 -7.48 -13.93
N TYR A 266 -16.44 -7.16 -14.43
CA TYR A 266 -16.70 -6.44 -15.67
C TYR A 266 -17.12 -5.02 -15.39
N PHE A 267 -16.54 -4.04 -16.08
CA PHE A 267 -16.72 -2.62 -15.85
C PHE A 267 -17.12 -1.89 -17.12
N ALA A 268 -18.00 -0.88 -16.99
CA ALA A 268 -18.12 0.19 -17.96
C ALA A 268 -17.42 1.44 -17.43
N TYR A 269 -16.71 2.10 -18.32
CA TYR A 269 -16.03 3.38 -18.04
C TYR A 269 -16.67 4.49 -18.86
N SER A 270 -16.95 5.63 -18.22
CA SER A 270 -17.50 6.83 -18.83
C SER A 270 -16.78 8.07 -18.33
N ARG A 271 -16.14 8.79 -19.24
CA ARG A 271 -15.35 9.99 -18.87
C ARG A 271 -16.23 11.22 -18.58
N PHE A 272 -17.32 11.37 -19.32
CA PHE A 272 -18.08 12.62 -19.32
C PHE A 272 -19.58 12.46 -19.10
N VAL A 273 -20.14 11.26 -19.21
CA VAL A 273 -21.58 11.02 -19.17
C VAL A 273 -21.92 9.90 -18.21
N GLY A 274 -22.90 10.14 -17.33
CA GLY A 274 -23.36 9.14 -16.37
C GLY A 274 -22.40 8.89 -15.22
N ASN A 275 -22.42 7.66 -14.69
CA ASN A 275 -21.49 7.24 -13.64
C ASN A 275 -20.13 6.96 -14.25
N PRO A 276 -19.04 7.50 -13.71
CA PRO A 276 -17.69 7.29 -14.23
C PRO A 276 -17.32 5.81 -14.35
N VAL A 277 -17.70 4.99 -13.37
CA VAL A 277 -17.49 3.55 -13.40
C VAL A 277 -18.77 2.83 -12.99
N THR A 278 -19.22 1.88 -13.82
CA THR A 278 -20.32 0.99 -13.49
C THR A 278 -19.83 -0.45 -13.48
N ILE A 279 -20.03 -1.17 -12.38
CA ILE A 279 -19.79 -2.61 -12.28
C ILE A 279 -20.94 -3.32 -13.00
N LEU A 280 -20.64 -3.97 -14.12
CA LEU A 280 -21.65 -4.57 -15.00
C LEU A 280 -22.01 -5.99 -14.57
N ASP A 281 -21.00 -6.78 -14.26
CA ASP A 281 -21.14 -8.18 -13.87
C ASP A 281 -19.87 -8.68 -13.17
N TRP A 282 -19.92 -9.89 -12.62
CA TRP A 282 -18.79 -10.56 -12.01
C TRP A 282 -18.97 -12.08 -12.07
N ASP A 283 -17.89 -12.85 -12.03
CA ASP A 283 -17.92 -14.30 -11.85
C ASP A 283 -16.76 -14.75 -10.95
N ILE A 284 -16.97 -15.85 -10.23
CA ILE A 284 -15.95 -16.51 -9.41
C ILE A 284 -16.13 -18.02 -9.53
N GLN A 285 -15.04 -18.72 -9.82
CA GLN A 285 -15.04 -20.17 -10.03
C GLN A 285 -13.74 -20.77 -9.54
N GLN A 286 -13.80 -22.02 -9.09
CA GLN A 286 -12.59 -22.84 -8.92
C GLN A 286 -12.31 -23.54 -10.24
N MET A 287 -11.16 -23.24 -10.84
CA MET A 287 -10.78 -23.81 -12.14
C MET A 287 -9.39 -24.44 -12.06
N GLU A 288 -9.22 -25.58 -12.71
CA GLU A 288 -7.91 -26.14 -12.97
C GLU A 288 -7.27 -25.43 -14.17
N GLY A 289 -5.92 -25.35 -14.20
CA GLY A 289 -5.20 -24.56 -15.19
C GLY A 289 -5.53 -24.86 -16.65
N ALA A 290 -5.90 -26.10 -16.99
CA ALA A 290 -6.30 -26.48 -18.35
C ALA A 290 -7.64 -25.87 -18.77
N VAL A 291 -8.58 -25.69 -17.85
CA VAL A 291 -9.91 -25.10 -18.12
C VAL A 291 -9.82 -23.59 -18.24
N LEU A 292 -8.83 -22.97 -17.66
CA LEU A 292 -8.61 -21.52 -17.66
C LEU A 292 -8.38 -20.99 -19.09
N GLU A 293 -7.76 -21.78 -19.96
CA GLU A 293 -7.54 -21.42 -21.37
C GLU A 293 -8.84 -21.31 -22.18
N GLU A 294 -9.80 -22.20 -21.90
CA GLU A 294 -11.10 -22.22 -22.60
C GLU A 294 -12.05 -21.15 -22.06
N TRP A 295 -11.83 -20.74 -20.83
CA TRP A 295 -12.64 -19.72 -20.16
C TRP A 295 -12.36 -18.29 -20.66
N LEU A 296 -11.11 -17.96 -21.01
CA LEU A 296 -10.75 -16.61 -21.45
C LEU A 296 -11.50 -16.14 -22.70
N PRO A 297 -11.73 -16.96 -23.76
CA PRO A 297 -12.60 -16.58 -24.87
C PRO A 297 -14.05 -16.31 -24.46
N SER A 298 -14.57 -17.00 -23.44
CA SER A 298 -15.92 -16.76 -22.92
C SER A 298 -16.03 -15.41 -22.20
N VAL A 299 -14.96 -14.99 -21.51
CA VAL A 299 -14.86 -13.64 -20.89
C VAL A 299 -14.85 -12.58 -22.00
N GLN A 300 -14.09 -12.79 -23.07
CA GLN A 300 -14.05 -11.87 -24.21
C GLN A 300 -15.42 -11.74 -24.89
N SER A 301 -16.08 -12.86 -25.19
CA SER A 301 -17.43 -12.85 -25.79
C SER A 301 -18.44 -12.10 -24.91
N LYS A 302 -18.39 -12.31 -23.59
CA LYS A 302 -19.23 -11.60 -22.64
C LYS A 302 -18.95 -10.10 -22.61
N LEU A 303 -17.68 -9.68 -22.72
CA LEU A 303 -17.33 -8.26 -22.85
C LEU A 303 -17.89 -7.63 -24.12
N GLU A 304 -17.84 -8.32 -25.24
CA GLU A 304 -18.41 -7.86 -26.51
C GLU A 304 -19.92 -7.66 -26.41
N ASP A 305 -20.63 -8.61 -25.78
CA ASP A 305 -22.05 -8.50 -25.50
C ASP A 305 -22.38 -7.31 -24.59
N LEU A 306 -21.57 -7.10 -23.53
CA LEU A 306 -21.72 -5.98 -22.62
C LEU A 306 -21.42 -4.64 -23.30
N ALA A 307 -20.44 -4.58 -24.21
CA ALA A 307 -20.14 -3.39 -25.00
C ALA A 307 -21.33 -2.95 -25.85
N VAL A 308 -22.01 -3.91 -26.49
CA VAL A 308 -23.23 -3.64 -27.25
C VAL A 308 -24.36 -3.16 -26.34
N LYS A 309 -24.61 -3.86 -25.22
CA LYS A 309 -25.68 -3.51 -24.26
C LYS A 309 -25.49 -2.14 -23.62
N CYS A 310 -24.25 -1.74 -23.38
CA CYS A 310 -23.91 -0.46 -22.74
C CYS A 310 -23.64 0.68 -23.73
N GLY A 311 -23.81 0.45 -25.03
CA GLY A 311 -23.53 1.47 -26.06
C GLY A 311 -22.10 1.99 -25.99
N ALA A 312 -21.12 1.09 -25.82
CA ALA A 312 -19.72 1.44 -25.65
C ALA A 312 -19.13 2.02 -26.95
N ARG A 313 -18.81 3.31 -26.94
CA ARG A 313 -18.34 4.05 -28.12
C ARG A 313 -17.03 3.48 -28.70
N LEU A 314 -16.12 3.06 -27.84
CA LEU A 314 -14.82 2.47 -28.20
C LEU A 314 -14.86 0.93 -28.13
N GLY A 315 -16.01 0.32 -27.81
CA GLY A 315 -16.15 -1.12 -27.64
C GLY A 315 -15.45 -1.66 -26.41
N VAL A 316 -14.76 -2.79 -26.56
CA VAL A 316 -13.97 -3.45 -25.53
C VAL A 316 -12.57 -2.84 -25.48
N SER A 317 -12.14 -2.34 -24.31
CA SER A 317 -10.79 -1.81 -24.13
C SER A 317 -9.78 -2.87 -23.64
N GLY A 318 -10.24 -4.07 -23.28
CA GLY A 318 -9.38 -5.21 -22.97
C GLY A 318 -9.72 -5.94 -21.69
N ILE A 319 -8.91 -6.96 -21.42
CA ILE A 319 -8.94 -7.75 -20.18
C ILE A 319 -7.62 -7.51 -19.44
N HIS A 320 -7.67 -7.08 -18.22
CA HIS A 320 -6.50 -6.80 -17.40
C HIS A 320 -6.23 -7.96 -16.44
N ILE A 321 -4.98 -8.44 -16.40
CA ILE A 321 -4.58 -9.59 -15.57
C ILE A 321 -3.31 -9.22 -14.79
N GLU A 322 -3.22 -9.62 -13.52
CA GLU A 322 -1.99 -9.47 -12.74
C GLU A 322 -0.91 -10.42 -13.29
N ASP A 323 0.25 -9.88 -13.70
CA ASP A 323 1.38 -10.66 -14.23
C ASP A 323 2.17 -11.34 -13.10
N LYS A 324 1.52 -12.29 -12.43
CA LYS A 324 2.13 -13.13 -11.40
C LYS A 324 1.65 -14.58 -11.57
N ALA A 325 2.56 -15.53 -11.43
CA ALA A 325 2.25 -16.97 -11.44
C ALA A 325 1.33 -17.39 -12.60
N SER A 326 0.07 -17.69 -12.31
CA SER A 326 -0.95 -18.11 -13.29
C SER A 326 -1.33 -17.02 -14.29
N GLY A 327 -1.28 -15.77 -13.89
CA GLY A 327 -1.55 -14.62 -14.76
C GLY A 327 -0.56 -14.54 -15.91
N THR A 328 0.72 -14.79 -15.67
CA THR A 328 1.75 -14.85 -16.73
C THR A 328 1.41 -15.89 -17.80
N ILE A 329 0.90 -17.06 -17.39
CA ILE A 329 0.48 -18.11 -18.34
C ILE A 329 -0.71 -17.64 -19.17
N LEU A 330 -1.71 -17.02 -18.55
CA LEU A 330 -2.88 -16.49 -19.25
C LEU A 330 -2.51 -15.39 -20.25
N LEU A 331 -1.61 -14.49 -19.89
CA LEU A 331 -1.11 -13.45 -20.79
C LEU A 331 -0.45 -14.05 -22.05
N GLN A 332 0.42 -15.04 -21.87
CA GLN A 332 1.07 -15.73 -23.00
C GLN A 332 0.08 -16.48 -23.92
N GLN A 333 -0.96 -17.09 -23.31
CA GLN A 333 -2.00 -17.80 -24.05
C GLN A 333 -2.91 -16.83 -24.82
N ALA A 334 -3.27 -15.71 -24.20
CA ALA A 334 -4.05 -14.65 -24.82
C ALA A 334 -3.32 -14.06 -26.04
N GLU A 335 -2.02 -13.81 -25.94
CA GLU A 335 -1.17 -13.32 -27.02
C GLU A 335 -1.19 -14.30 -28.22
N ARG A 336 -1.03 -15.61 -27.97
CA ARG A 336 -1.11 -16.65 -29.02
C ARG A 336 -2.45 -16.69 -29.72
N ARG A 337 -3.54 -16.31 -29.05
CA ARG A 337 -4.91 -16.30 -29.59
C ARG A 337 -5.35 -14.95 -30.13
N GLY A 338 -4.50 -13.92 -30.04
CA GLY A 338 -4.80 -12.55 -30.46
C GLY A 338 -5.91 -11.89 -29.64
N LEU A 339 -6.10 -12.29 -28.37
CA LEU A 339 -7.09 -11.68 -27.49
C LEU A 339 -6.53 -10.37 -26.90
N PRO A 340 -7.36 -9.34 -26.69
CA PRO A 340 -6.94 -8.04 -26.16
C PRO A 340 -6.74 -8.13 -24.63
N VAL A 341 -5.69 -8.78 -24.19
CA VAL A 341 -5.34 -8.97 -22.78
C VAL A 341 -4.09 -8.17 -22.45
N HIS A 342 -4.13 -7.45 -21.33
CA HIS A 342 -3.07 -6.55 -20.89
C HIS A 342 -2.62 -6.90 -19.46
N PRO A 343 -1.31 -6.85 -19.17
CA PRO A 343 -0.84 -6.93 -17.79
C PRO A 343 -1.29 -5.68 -17.02
N ILE A 344 -1.65 -5.86 -15.77
CA ILE A 344 -1.89 -4.73 -14.85
C ILE A 344 -0.55 -4.04 -14.58
N ASP A 345 -0.54 -2.69 -14.60
CA ASP A 345 0.67 -1.89 -14.37
C ASP A 345 1.39 -2.34 -13.09
N SER A 346 2.69 -2.51 -13.21
CA SER A 346 3.56 -2.92 -12.09
C SER A 346 3.48 -1.96 -10.89
N LYS A 347 3.19 -0.69 -11.10
CA LYS A 347 2.97 0.28 -10.02
C LYS A 347 1.76 -0.08 -9.16
N LEU A 348 0.70 -0.61 -9.75
CA LEU A 348 -0.49 -1.07 -9.03
C LEU A 348 -0.25 -2.41 -8.32
N THR A 349 0.46 -3.34 -8.96
CA THR A 349 0.73 -4.67 -8.39
C THR A 349 1.79 -4.66 -7.28
N GLN A 350 2.52 -3.54 -7.12
CA GLN A 350 3.45 -3.33 -6.01
C GLN A 350 2.76 -2.96 -4.70
N PHE A 351 1.54 -2.44 -4.76
CA PHE A 351 0.76 -2.15 -3.56
C PHE A 351 0.26 -3.44 -2.92
N GLY A 352 0.36 -3.50 -1.59
CA GLY A 352 -0.37 -4.50 -0.82
C GLY A 352 -1.89 -4.29 -0.96
N LYS A 353 -2.67 -5.32 -0.61
CA LYS A 353 -4.14 -5.28 -0.70
C LYS A 353 -4.74 -4.09 0.04
N ASP A 354 -4.34 -3.86 1.29
CA ASP A 354 -4.84 -2.75 2.10
C ASP A 354 -4.49 -1.40 1.48
N GLU A 355 -3.25 -1.23 1.02
CA GLU A 355 -2.80 0.02 0.40
C GLU A 355 -3.55 0.32 -0.90
N ARG A 356 -3.81 -0.72 -1.72
CA ARG A 356 -4.60 -0.60 -2.94
C ARG A 356 -6.06 -0.24 -2.61
N ALA A 357 -6.68 -0.89 -1.61
CA ALA A 357 -8.02 -0.57 -1.18
C ALA A 357 -8.13 0.89 -0.68
N VAL A 358 -7.15 1.35 0.11
CA VAL A 358 -7.07 2.74 0.57
C VAL A 358 -6.97 3.70 -0.62
N SER A 359 -6.16 3.39 -1.64
CA SER A 359 -5.97 4.26 -2.81
C SER A 359 -7.25 4.49 -3.62
N VAL A 360 -8.16 3.50 -3.65
CA VAL A 360 -9.42 3.59 -4.40
C VAL A 360 -10.62 4.02 -3.54
N SER A 361 -10.48 4.01 -2.22
CA SER A 361 -11.59 4.29 -1.28
C SER A 361 -12.22 5.67 -1.49
N GLY A 362 -11.42 6.67 -1.84
CA GLY A 362 -11.90 8.03 -2.11
C GLY A 362 -12.83 8.11 -3.33
N TYR A 363 -12.57 7.32 -4.38
CA TYR A 363 -13.45 7.25 -5.55
C TYR A 363 -14.79 6.60 -5.21
N VAL A 364 -14.77 5.53 -4.41
CA VAL A 364 -15.97 4.85 -3.93
C VAL A 364 -16.79 5.78 -3.02
N TYR A 365 -16.14 6.42 -2.04
CA TYR A 365 -16.76 7.35 -1.11
C TYR A 365 -17.48 8.51 -1.82
N ARG A 366 -16.89 9.05 -2.88
CA ARG A 366 -17.52 10.10 -3.72
C ARG A 366 -18.63 9.58 -4.63
N GLY A 367 -18.94 8.28 -4.59
CA GLY A 367 -19.99 7.66 -5.39
C GLY A 367 -19.69 7.57 -6.88
N LEU A 368 -18.40 7.61 -7.29
CA LEU A 368 -17.99 7.52 -8.69
C LEU A 368 -18.07 6.10 -9.25
N VAL A 369 -18.26 5.10 -8.38
CA VAL A 369 -18.39 3.69 -8.74
C VAL A 369 -19.78 3.21 -8.34
N LYS A 370 -20.53 2.64 -9.28
CA LYS A 370 -21.90 2.15 -9.03
C LYS A 370 -22.06 0.69 -9.46
N PHE A 371 -22.86 -0.06 -8.71
CA PHE A 371 -23.32 -1.38 -9.13
C PHE A 371 -24.46 -1.27 -10.14
N SER A 372 -24.36 -2.02 -11.23
CA SER A 372 -25.52 -2.30 -12.06
C SER A 372 -26.49 -3.24 -11.34
N ASP A 373 -27.77 -3.19 -11.76
CA ASP A 373 -28.81 -4.08 -11.25
C ASP A 373 -28.40 -5.57 -11.39
N ASN A 374 -27.83 -5.93 -12.52
CA ASN A 374 -27.35 -7.29 -12.78
C ASN A 374 -26.23 -7.70 -11.79
N ALA A 375 -25.20 -6.88 -11.63
CA ALA A 375 -24.09 -7.23 -10.76
C ALA A 375 -24.50 -7.26 -9.28
N TYR A 376 -25.40 -6.37 -8.87
CA TYR A 376 -25.86 -6.26 -7.48
C TYR A 376 -26.79 -7.43 -7.08
N ASN A 377 -27.71 -7.83 -7.94
CA ASN A 377 -28.68 -8.89 -7.64
C ASN A 377 -28.18 -10.31 -7.98
N LYS A 378 -27.03 -10.43 -8.62
CA LYS A 378 -26.44 -11.73 -8.99
C LYS A 378 -26.11 -12.56 -7.76
N VAL A 379 -26.56 -13.83 -7.77
CA VAL A 379 -26.27 -14.84 -6.76
C VAL A 379 -25.65 -16.04 -7.44
N THR A 380 -24.50 -16.52 -6.96
CA THR A 380 -23.83 -17.72 -7.47
C THR A 380 -23.44 -18.65 -6.34
N GLN A 381 -23.36 -19.93 -6.63
CA GLN A 381 -22.89 -20.95 -5.69
C GLN A 381 -21.35 -21.00 -5.76
N TYR A 382 -20.66 -20.75 -4.64
CA TYR A 382 -19.21 -20.85 -4.53
C TYR A 382 -18.81 -21.28 -3.12
N LYS A 383 -17.90 -22.23 -2.98
CA LYS A 383 -17.44 -22.78 -1.69
C LYS A 383 -18.58 -23.08 -0.70
N GLY A 384 -19.65 -23.75 -1.19
CA GLY A 384 -20.82 -24.16 -0.38
C GLY A 384 -21.79 -23.03 0.00
N SER A 385 -21.61 -21.80 -0.47
CA SER A 385 -22.47 -20.65 -0.16
C SER A 385 -23.08 -20.06 -1.43
N ALA A 386 -24.41 -19.83 -1.40
CA ALA A 386 -25.15 -19.14 -2.46
C ALA A 386 -25.42 -17.69 -2.05
N ARG A 387 -24.71 -16.73 -2.64
CA ARG A 387 -24.84 -15.31 -2.33
C ARG A 387 -24.22 -14.44 -3.43
N ASN A 388 -24.37 -13.12 -3.29
CA ASN A 388 -23.55 -12.17 -4.04
C ASN A 388 -22.15 -12.13 -3.40
N HIS A 389 -21.18 -12.80 -4.02
CA HIS A 389 -19.82 -12.92 -3.48
C HIS A 389 -19.05 -11.62 -3.58
N LEU A 390 -19.26 -10.81 -4.63
CA LEU A 390 -18.59 -9.51 -4.76
C LEU A 390 -19.03 -8.54 -3.65
N VAL A 391 -20.34 -8.39 -3.46
CA VAL A 391 -20.89 -7.56 -2.37
C VAL A 391 -20.40 -8.05 -1.02
N ALA A 392 -20.41 -9.37 -0.79
CA ALA A 392 -19.97 -9.94 0.47
C ALA A 392 -18.48 -9.64 0.76
N GLN A 393 -17.61 -9.79 -0.23
CA GLN A 393 -16.18 -9.49 -0.08
C GLN A 393 -15.93 -8.00 0.17
N LEU A 394 -16.61 -7.11 -0.53
CA LEU A 394 -16.48 -5.65 -0.34
C LEU A 394 -16.96 -5.20 1.05
N VAL A 395 -18.14 -5.65 1.48
CA VAL A 395 -18.72 -5.23 2.78
C VAL A 395 -17.95 -5.83 3.96
N GLN A 396 -17.39 -7.02 3.80
CA GLN A 396 -16.61 -7.69 4.86
C GLN A 396 -15.16 -7.22 4.94
N PHE A 397 -14.65 -6.53 3.93
CA PHE A 397 -13.27 -6.08 3.93
C PHE A 397 -13.00 -5.06 5.05
N ARG A 398 -11.87 -5.22 5.72
CA ARG A 398 -11.35 -4.31 6.74
C ARG A 398 -9.83 -4.19 6.58
N PRO A 399 -9.27 -2.98 6.47
CA PRO A 399 -7.82 -2.81 6.48
C PRO A 399 -7.20 -3.35 7.77
N GLY A 400 -6.09 -4.07 7.64
CA GLY A 400 -5.37 -4.63 8.78
C GLY A 400 -5.98 -5.90 9.39
N ASP A 401 -7.04 -6.48 8.82
CA ASP A 401 -7.69 -7.68 9.32
C ASP A 401 -6.78 -8.91 9.14
N LYS A 402 -6.39 -9.55 10.25
CA LYS A 402 -5.52 -10.74 10.26
C LYS A 402 -6.21 -12.02 9.77
N GLU A 403 -7.53 -12.10 9.88
CA GLU A 403 -8.32 -13.23 9.38
C GLU A 403 -8.50 -13.19 7.86
N HIS A 404 -8.07 -12.14 7.24
CA HIS A 404 -8.14 -11.87 5.82
C HIS A 404 -7.58 -13.01 4.96
N ALA A 405 -6.44 -13.58 5.36
CA ALA A 405 -5.81 -14.70 4.65
C ALA A 405 -6.66 -15.99 4.60
N ARG A 406 -7.79 -16.04 5.33
CA ARG A 406 -8.72 -17.18 5.36
C ARG A 406 -10.00 -16.94 4.57
N ARG A 407 -10.23 -15.73 4.08
CA ARG A 407 -11.43 -15.35 3.32
C ARG A 407 -11.10 -15.25 1.85
N ALA A 408 -12.01 -15.68 0.98
CA ALA A 408 -11.91 -15.44 -0.44
C ALA A 408 -12.00 -13.92 -0.70
N ASP A 409 -11.07 -13.37 -1.43
CA ASP A 409 -10.95 -11.93 -1.71
C ASP A 409 -10.64 -11.62 -3.18
N ASP A 410 -10.63 -12.64 -4.02
CA ASP A 410 -10.32 -12.56 -5.44
C ASP A 410 -11.17 -11.50 -6.18
N LEU A 411 -12.47 -11.40 -5.86
CA LEU A 411 -13.35 -10.38 -6.44
C LEU A 411 -13.07 -8.97 -5.91
N LEU A 412 -12.64 -8.85 -4.64
CA LEU A 412 -12.19 -7.58 -4.08
C LEU A 412 -10.92 -7.08 -4.78
N ASP A 413 -9.99 -7.98 -5.10
CA ASP A 413 -8.78 -7.62 -5.84
C ASP A 413 -9.11 -7.17 -7.26
N CYS A 414 -9.98 -7.90 -7.98
CA CYS A 414 -10.50 -7.44 -9.28
C CYS A 414 -11.19 -6.08 -9.21
N PHE A 415 -12.00 -5.84 -8.18
CA PHE A 415 -12.69 -4.58 -7.96
C PHE A 415 -11.71 -3.42 -7.75
N THR A 416 -10.76 -3.58 -6.84
CA THR A 416 -9.80 -2.52 -6.52
C THR A 416 -8.88 -2.20 -7.69
N TYR A 417 -8.43 -3.20 -8.44
CA TYR A 417 -7.69 -2.98 -9.68
C TYR A 417 -8.54 -2.27 -10.73
N GLY A 418 -9.80 -2.71 -10.95
CA GLY A 418 -10.69 -2.10 -11.94
C GLY A 418 -10.97 -0.62 -11.66
N VAL A 419 -11.19 -0.25 -10.39
CA VAL A 419 -11.37 1.15 -9.99
C VAL A 419 -10.07 1.95 -10.16
N ALA A 420 -8.91 1.39 -9.79
CA ALA A 420 -7.63 2.05 -9.95
C ALA A 420 -7.26 2.28 -11.42
N ILE A 421 -7.52 1.31 -12.30
CA ILE A 421 -7.30 1.42 -13.76
C ILE A 421 -8.19 2.52 -14.35
N SER A 422 -9.46 2.60 -13.91
CA SER A 422 -10.43 3.55 -14.46
C SER A 422 -10.24 4.98 -13.98
N LEU A 423 -9.94 5.18 -12.70
CA LEU A 423 -10.00 6.49 -12.05
C LEU A 423 -8.68 6.95 -11.44
N GLY A 424 -7.68 6.08 -11.39
CA GLY A 424 -6.36 6.43 -10.89
C GLY A 424 -5.49 7.09 -11.94
N ASP A 425 -4.41 7.76 -11.50
CA ASP A 425 -3.42 8.43 -12.38
C ASP A 425 -2.48 7.44 -13.09
N TYR A 426 -2.89 6.18 -13.24
CA TYR A 426 -2.05 5.10 -13.76
C TYR A 426 -2.23 4.83 -15.27
N GLY A 427 -2.87 5.76 -15.96
CA GLY A 427 -2.81 5.83 -17.42
C GLY A 427 -3.55 4.71 -18.17
N GLY A 428 -4.66 4.23 -17.62
CA GLY A 428 -5.46 3.16 -18.26
C GLY A 428 -6.38 3.62 -19.41
N PHE A 429 -6.78 4.88 -19.43
CA PHE A 429 -7.74 5.42 -20.43
C PHE A 429 -7.46 6.87 -20.79
#